data_a3b614abcdb36cc62696907b45d691c9
#
_entry.id   a3b614abcdb36cc62696907b45d691c9
#
_cell.length_a   1.000
_cell.length_b   1.000
_cell.length_c   1.000
_cell.angle_alpha   90.00
_cell.angle_beta   90.00
_cell.angle_gamma   90.00
#
_symmetry.space_group_name_H-M   'P 1'
#
loop_
_entity.id
_entity.type
_entity.pdbx_description
1 polymer ?
#
loop_
_entity_poly.entity_id
_entity_poly.type
_entity_poly.pdbx_seq_one_letter_code
_entity_poly.pdbx_strand_id
1 'polypeptide(L)' 'MHHYTLAWHDQGNTEQHICEYADTAWEAARHAREDVPYLREHPYSLYEILNEDHLFKNGKFTS' A
#
# COMPACT_ATOMS: atom_id res chain seq x y z
N MET A 1 12.20 6.96 -6.35
CA MET A 1 11.07 6.73 -5.43
C MET A 1 9.88 6.25 -6.22
N HIS A 2 9.22 5.22 -5.74
CA HIS A 2 8.10 4.62 -6.43
C HIS A 2 6.80 4.87 -5.69
N HIS A 3 5.70 4.74 -6.41
CA HIS A 3 4.39 4.96 -5.83
C HIS A 3 3.74 3.60 -5.59
N TYR A 4 3.38 3.33 -4.34
CA TYR A 4 2.76 2.07 -3.97
C TYR A 4 1.36 2.29 -3.43
N THR A 5 0.46 1.35 -3.73
CA THR A 5 -0.87 1.33 -3.12
C THR A 5 -0.90 0.10 -2.23
N LEU A 6 -1.24 0.31 -0.96
CA LEU A 6 -1.27 -0.78 0.00
C LEU A 6 -2.70 -0.97 0.50
N ALA A 7 -3.09 -2.21 0.71
CA ALA A 7 -4.46 -2.52 1.11
C ALA A 7 -4.49 -3.34 2.38
N TRP A 8 -5.47 -3.09 3.23
CA TRP A 8 -5.66 -3.87 4.45
C TRP A 8 -7.14 -3.90 4.80
N HIS A 9 -7.51 -4.83 5.69
CA HIS A 9 -8.87 -4.85 6.19
C HIS A 9 -8.86 -4.27 7.59
N ASP A 10 -9.78 -3.34 7.86
CA ASP A 10 -9.83 -2.69 9.16
C ASP A 10 -10.68 -3.52 10.11
N GLN A 11 -10.97 -2.95 11.29
CA GLN A 11 -11.68 -3.66 12.32
C GLN A 11 -13.04 -4.15 11.86
N GLY A 12 -13.69 -3.43 10.97
CA GLY A 12 -14.98 -3.84 10.45
C GLY A 12 -14.89 -4.76 9.25
N ASN A 13 -13.70 -5.25 8.97
CA ASN A 13 -13.44 -6.12 7.82
C ASN A 13 -13.72 -5.40 6.51
N THR A 14 -13.56 -4.10 6.50
CA THR A 14 -13.74 -3.29 5.29
C THR A 14 -12.37 -3.05 4.68
N GLU A 15 -12.26 -3.21 3.36
CA GLU A 15 -11.00 -3.01 2.70
C GLU A 15 -10.64 -1.53 2.64
N GLN A 16 -9.44 -1.21 3.03
CA GLN A 16 -8.94 0.16 3.02
C GLN A 16 -7.66 0.21 2.20
N HIS A 17 -7.37 1.38 1.64
CA HIS A 17 -6.17 1.57 0.83
C HIS A 17 -5.44 2.84 1.25
N ILE A 18 -4.14 2.86 1.04
CA ILE A 18 -3.36 4.06 1.28
C ILE A 18 -2.23 4.06 0.25
N CYS A 19 -1.83 5.24 -0.19
CA CYS A 19 -0.74 5.39 -1.14
C CYS A 19 0.50 5.83 -0.39
N GLU A 20 1.64 5.24 -0.71
CA GLU A 20 2.92 5.61 -0.09
C GLU A 20 4.00 5.71 -1.16
N TYR A 21 4.91 6.63 -0.98
CA TYR A 21 6.05 6.75 -1.86
C TYR A 21 7.26 6.21 -1.11
N ALA A 22 8.00 5.33 -1.74
CA ALA A 22 9.17 4.72 -1.11
C ALA A 22 10.07 4.13 -2.18
N ASP A 23 11.28 3.76 -1.84
CA ASP A 23 12.19 3.17 -2.80
C ASP A 23 11.94 1.68 -2.97
N THR A 24 11.38 1.04 -1.99
CA THR A 24 11.10 -0.40 -2.05
C THR A 24 9.74 -0.68 -1.45
N ALA A 25 9.16 -1.82 -1.80
CA ALA A 25 7.88 -2.24 -1.24
C ALA A 25 7.99 -2.40 0.29
N TRP A 26 9.14 -2.87 0.76
CA TRP A 26 9.33 -3.05 2.20
C TRP A 26 9.23 -1.72 2.94
N GLU A 27 9.84 -0.67 2.37
CA GLU A 27 9.75 0.63 3.00
C GLU A 27 8.35 1.20 2.89
N ALA A 28 7.65 0.96 1.79
CA ALA A 28 6.28 1.42 1.65
C ALA A 28 5.41 0.79 2.74
N ALA A 29 5.60 -0.50 2.99
CA ALA A 29 4.85 -1.19 4.04
C ALA A 29 5.18 -0.62 5.41
N ARG A 30 6.46 -0.33 5.65
CA ARG A 30 6.86 0.23 6.93
C ARG A 30 6.23 1.60 7.14
N HIS A 31 6.24 2.44 6.09
CA HIS A 31 5.63 3.76 6.19
C HIS A 31 4.14 3.66 6.44
N ALA A 32 3.45 2.73 5.78
CA ALA A 32 2.02 2.59 5.98
C ALA A 32 1.72 2.16 7.41
N ARG A 33 2.55 1.28 7.97
CA ARG A 33 2.35 0.83 9.34
C ARG A 33 2.62 1.94 10.34
N GLU A 34 3.43 2.93 9.96
CA GLU A 34 3.68 4.07 10.82
C GLU A 34 2.59 5.12 10.68
N ASP A 35 2.07 5.30 9.46
CA ASP A 35 1.10 6.35 9.19
C ASP A 35 -0.33 5.97 9.58
N VAL A 36 -0.67 4.71 9.53
CA VAL A 36 -2.04 4.26 9.79
C VAL A 36 -2.10 3.65 11.18
N PRO A 37 -2.81 4.29 12.11
CA PRO A 37 -2.86 3.79 13.49
C PRO A 37 -3.32 2.35 13.59
N TYR A 38 -4.29 1.95 12.79
CA TYR A 38 -4.79 0.58 12.84
C TYR A 38 -3.67 -0.41 12.47
N LEU A 39 -2.83 -0.06 11.49
CA LEU A 39 -1.75 -0.94 11.08
C LEU A 39 -0.62 -0.99 12.09
N ARG A 40 -0.48 0.07 12.92
CA ARG A 40 0.52 0.01 13.97
C ARG A 40 0.16 -1.05 14.98
N GLU A 41 -1.14 -1.22 15.25
CA GLU A 41 -1.58 -2.21 16.20
C GLU A 41 -1.84 -3.57 15.57
N HIS A 42 -2.09 -3.59 14.27
CA HIS A 42 -2.40 -4.83 13.56
C HIS A 42 -1.57 -4.92 12.28
N PRO A 43 -0.24 -5.02 12.39
CA PRO A 43 0.63 -4.95 11.21
C PRO A 43 0.40 -6.05 10.20
N TYR A 44 -0.17 -7.16 10.63
CA TYR A 44 -0.39 -8.24 9.70
C TYR A 44 -1.71 -8.13 8.95
N SER A 45 -2.47 -7.05 9.18
CA SER A 45 -3.69 -6.81 8.42
C SER A 45 -3.37 -6.34 7.01
N LEU A 46 -2.15 -5.83 6.81
CA LEU A 46 -1.73 -5.40 5.49
C LEU A 46 -1.52 -6.64 4.63
N TYR A 47 -2.26 -6.76 3.54
CA TYR A 47 -2.19 -7.97 2.74
C TYR A 47 -1.79 -7.76 1.28
N GLU A 48 -1.76 -6.54 0.81
CA GLU A 48 -1.41 -6.31 -0.58
C GLU A 48 -0.59 -5.04 -0.76
N ILE A 49 0.43 -5.09 -1.59
CA ILE A 49 1.24 -3.93 -1.92
C ILE A 49 1.40 -3.95 -3.43
N LEU A 50 0.93 -2.88 -4.08
CA LEU A 50 0.95 -2.82 -5.52
C LEU A 50 1.84 -1.68 -5.98
N ASN A 51 2.79 -1.94 -6.85
CA ASN A 51 3.68 -0.92 -7.38
C ASN A 51 2.97 -0.23 -8.55
N GLU A 52 2.48 0.98 -8.30
CA GLU A 52 1.72 1.71 -9.29
C GLU A 52 2.60 2.21 -10.45
N ASP A 53 3.88 2.42 -10.19
CA ASP A 53 4.77 2.86 -11.25
C ASP A 53 4.84 1.79 -12.34
N HIS A 54 4.87 0.54 -11.93
CA HIS A 54 4.91 -0.53 -12.88
C HIS A 54 3.64 -0.54 -13.72
N LEU A 55 2.51 -0.27 -13.11
CA LEU A 55 1.27 -0.23 -13.83
C LEU A 55 1.27 0.93 -14.81
N PHE A 56 1.79 2.05 -14.42
CA PHE A 56 1.80 3.17 -15.30
C PHE A 56 2.71 2.94 -16.46
N LYS A 57 3.76 2.18 -16.28
CA LYS A 57 4.62 1.98 -17.35
C LYS A 57 3.99 1.14 -18.36
N ASN A 58 3.25 0.20 -17.95
CA ASN A 58 2.64 -0.68 -18.85
C ASN A 58 1.41 -0.01 -19.29
N GLY A 59 1.12 0.96 -18.60
CA GLY A 59 0.03 1.75 -18.71
C GLY A 59 -0.85 1.87 -19.75
N LYS A 60 -0.68 1.19 -20.59
CA LYS A 60 -1.50 1.25 -21.51
C LYS A 60 -2.76 0.93 -21.12
N PHE A 61 -2.93 0.59 -20.06
CA PHE A 61 -4.12 0.21 -19.64
C PHE A 61 -4.92 1.39 -19.80
N THR A 62 -4.32 2.28 -20.13
CA THR A 62 -5.01 3.42 -20.26
C THR A 62 -5.65 3.20 -21.45
N SER A 63 -5.24 2.42 -22.00
CA SER A 63 -5.81 2.25 -23.10
C SER A 63 -6.70 1.44 -23.14
#